data_2d47268f279991491e612af217c63d32
#
_entry.id   2d47268f279991491e612af217c63d32
#
_cell.length_a   1.000
_cell.length_b   1.000
_cell.length_c   1.000
_cell.angle_alpha   90.00
_cell.angle_beta   90.00
_cell.angle_gamma   90.00
#
_symmetry.space_group_name_H-M   'P 1'
#
loop_
_entity.id
_entity.type
_entity.pdbx_description
1 polymer ?
#
loop_
_entity_poly.entity_id
_entity_poly.type
_entity_poly.pdbx_seq_one_letter_code
_entity_poly.pdbx_strand_id
1 'polypeptide(L)'
;MLTELEEGKCILPTDAYRDEGTSYHYCPASDYMHIKNCDKLAELFDRLGVGYVKGKTWTTDAMYRETMGNRDLRVAEGCIAVDMECAALQAVCDFRGMELYQFFYGADSLAGSEWNARILGNYEISKRMKFFHLALELAKKIDEQ
;
A
#
# COMPACT_ATOMS: atom_id res chain seq x y z
N MET A 1 -8.27 -1.81 -4.36
CA MET A 1 -8.08 -0.37 -4.71
C MET A 1 -9.39 0.37 -4.49
N LEU A 2 -9.34 1.61 -4.02
CA LEU A 2 -10.53 2.43 -3.72
C LEU A 2 -10.93 3.36 -4.86
N THR A 3 -10.01 3.68 -5.77
CA THR A 3 -10.23 4.54 -6.94
C THR A 3 -9.94 3.80 -8.23
N GLU A 4 -10.36 4.38 -9.38
CA GLU A 4 -10.10 3.82 -10.70
C GLU A 4 -8.61 3.93 -11.04
N LEU A 5 -7.89 2.84 -10.87
CA LEU A 5 -6.50 2.66 -11.26
C LEU A 5 -6.35 1.46 -12.19
N GLU A 6 -5.36 1.49 -13.07
CA GLU A 6 -5.02 0.36 -13.93
C GLU A 6 -4.64 -0.87 -13.10
N GLU A 7 -5.04 -2.05 -13.58
CA GLU A 7 -4.66 -3.32 -12.98
C GLU A 7 -3.13 -3.49 -12.97
N GLY A 8 -2.57 -3.87 -11.82
CA GLY A 8 -1.13 -4.03 -11.66
C GLY A 8 -0.35 -2.72 -11.61
N LYS A 9 -1.01 -1.56 -11.49
CA LYS A 9 -0.35 -0.28 -11.24
C LYS A 9 0.34 -0.31 -9.88
N CYS A 10 1.61 0.10 -9.83
CA CYS A 10 2.32 0.25 -8.56
C CYS A 10 1.81 1.48 -7.80
N ILE A 11 1.64 1.34 -6.49
CA ILE A 11 1.16 2.38 -5.58
C ILE A 11 2.21 2.55 -4.49
N LEU A 12 2.66 3.78 -4.28
CA LEU A 12 3.56 4.15 -3.18
C LEU A 12 2.72 4.86 -2.10
N PRO A 13 2.52 4.23 -0.92
CA PRO A 13 1.74 4.84 0.13
C PRO A 13 2.48 6.04 0.74
N THR A 14 1.79 7.19 0.85
CA THR A 14 2.29 8.38 1.54
C THR A 14 1.96 8.36 3.02
N ASP A 15 0.74 7.93 3.33
CA ASP A 15 0.19 7.80 4.67
C ASP A 15 -0.76 6.60 4.71
N ALA A 16 -0.90 5.97 5.85
CA ALA A 16 -1.81 4.87 6.09
C ALA A 16 -2.85 5.23 7.16
N TYR A 17 -4.14 5.16 6.82
CA TYR A 17 -5.21 5.23 7.82
C TYR A 17 -5.18 3.97 8.66
N ARG A 18 -5.20 4.12 9.98
CA ARG A 18 -5.00 3.05 10.96
C ARG A 18 -6.35 2.48 11.41
N ASP A 19 -6.86 1.51 10.65
CA ASP A 19 -8.09 0.77 10.98
C ASP A 19 -7.75 -0.70 11.28
N GLU A 20 -6.68 -0.90 12.09
CA GLU A 20 -6.17 -2.20 12.52
C GLU A 20 -5.63 -2.11 13.96
N GLY A 21 -5.48 -3.23 14.62
CA GLY A 21 -5.11 -3.26 16.05
C GLY A 21 -3.63 -3.16 16.34
N THR A 22 -2.76 -3.65 15.45
CA THR A 22 -1.33 -3.89 15.73
C THR A 22 -0.55 -2.60 15.96
N SER A 23 -0.74 -1.58 15.10
CA SER A 23 0.06 -0.35 15.19
C SER A 23 -0.11 0.39 16.51
N TYR A 24 -1.26 0.26 17.17
CA TYR A 24 -1.53 0.91 18.46
C TYR A 24 -0.70 0.35 19.62
N HIS A 25 -0.08 -0.83 19.46
CA HIS A 25 0.85 -1.40 20.43
C HIS A 25 2.28 -0.84 20.30
N TYR A 26 2.62 -0.18 19.19
CA TYR A 26 3.97 0.25 18.87
C TYR A 26 4.15 1.77 18.78
N CYS A 27 3.07 2.52 18.61
CA CYS A 27 3.13 3.98 18.56
C CYS A 27 1.86 4.62 19.15
N PRO A 28 1.93 5.91 19.55
CA PRO A 28 0.77 6.66 20.06
C PRO A 28 -0.41 6.64 19.09
N ALA A 29 -1.62 6.80 19.63
CA ALA A 29 -2.84 6.85 18.85
C ALA A 29 -2.86 8.06 17.90
N SER A 30 -3.19 7.81 16.64
CA SER A 30 -3.45 8.81 15.60
C SER A 30 -4.28 8.13 14.51
N ASP A 31 -5.00 8.90 13.71
CA ASP A 31 -5.80 8.35 12.61
C ASP A 31 -4.92 7.89 11.44
N TYR A 32 -3.80 8.59 11.22
CA TYR A 32 -2.87 8.31 10.13
C TYR A 32 -1.45 8.03 10.62
N MET A 33 -0.77 7.14 9.91
CA MET A 33 0.65 6.84 10.01
C MET A 33 1.35 7.38 8.76
N HIS A 34 2.35 8.24 8.91
CA HIS A 34 3.18 8.70 7.78
C HIS A 34 4.17 7.62 7.35
N ILE A 35 4.26 7.38 6.03
CA ILE A 35 5.18 6.37 5.45
C ILE A 35 6.48 7.05 5.03
N LYS A 36 7.51 6.91 5.85
CA LYS A 36 8.72 7.74 5.84
C LYS A 36 9.54 7.69 4.55
N ASN A 37 9.66 6.51 3.94
CA ASN A 37 10.54 6.34 2.78
C ASN A 37 9.80 6.35 1.44
N CYS A 38 8.55 6.85 1.38
CA CYS A 38 7.78 6.96 0.14
C CYS A 38 8.52 7.76 -0.93
N ASP A 39 9.11 8.90 -0.59
CA ASP A 39 9.82 9.75 -1.55
C ASP A 39 11.13 9.14 -2.03
N LYS A 40 11.92 8.54 -1.13
CA LYS A 40 13.13 7.79 -1.51
C LYS A 40 12.81 6.64 -2.46
N LEU A 41 11.72 5.92 -2.17
CA LEU A 41 11.26 4.83 -3.03
C LEU A 41 10.79 5.34 -4.39
N ALA A 42 10.11 6.48 -4.44
CA ALA A 42 9.69 7.11 -5.69
C ALA A 42 10.89 7.45 -6.60
N GLU A 43 11.96 8.00 -6.04
CA GLU A 43 13.20 8.27 -6.78
C GLU A 43 13.82 6.99 -7.38
N LEU A 44 13.75 5.87 -6.65
CA LEU A 44 14.23 4.58 -7.17
C LEU A 44 13.35 4.06 -8.31
N PHE A 45 12.03 4.19 -8.19
CA PHE A 45 11.08 3.86 -9.26
C PHE A 45 11.35 4.67 -10.52
N ASP A 46 11.59 5.99 -10.37
CA ASP A 46 11.94 6.88 -11.49
C ASP A 46 13.23 6.45 -12.18
N ARG A 47 14.27 6.11 -11.41
CA ARG A 47 15.54 5.59 -11.96
C ARG A 47 15.40 4.27 -12.71
N LEU A 48 14.47 3.42 -12.28
CA LEU A 48 14.16 2.15 -12.94
C LEU A 48 13.17 2.29 -14.10
N GLY A 49 12.59 3.48 -14.33
CA GLY A 49 11.58 3.73 -15.35
C GLY A 49 10.25 2.99 -15.07
N VAL A 50 9.95 2.68 -13.82
CA VAL A 50 8.72 1.96 -13.42
C VAL A 50 7.64 2.97 -13.04
N GLY A 51 6.51 2.94 -13.75
CA GLY A 51 5.39 3.83 -13.48
C GLY A 51 4.66 3.50 -12.17
N TYR A 52 4.33 4.53 -11.40
CA TYR A 52 3.62 4.42 -10.13
C TYR A 52 2.63 5.56 -9.92
N VAL A 53 1.82 5.47 -8.87
CA VAL A 53 1.04 6.57 -8.30
C VAL A 53 1.35 6.69 -6.81
N LYS A 54 1.25 7.91 -6.26
CA LYS A 54 1.39 8.16 -4.81
C LYS A 54 0.04 8.51 -4.23
N GLY A 55 -0.24 8.03 -3.02
CA GLY A 55 -1.46 8.39 -2.31
C GLY A 55 -1.60 7.71 -0.97
N LYS A 56 -2.61 8.11 -0.21
CA LYS A 56 -2.91 7.47 1.07
C LYS A 56 -3.49 6.08 0.86
N THR A 57 -3.26 5.19 1.81
CA THR A 57 -3.92 3.90 1.89
C THR A 57 -4.79 3.78 3.14
N TRP A 58 -5.77 2.93 3.09
CA TRP A 58 -6.56 2.50 4.25
C TRP A 58 -6.07 1.12 4.69
N THR A 59 -5.37 1.05 5.83
CA THR A 59 -4.95 -0.23 6.41
C THR A 59 -6.03 -0.72 7.36
N THR A 60 -6.66 -1.86 7.05
CA THR A 60 -7.71 -2.48 7.86
C THR A 60 -7.44 -3.96 8.10
N ASP A 61 -7.71 -4.46 9.31
CA ASP A 61 -7.69 -5.89 9.65
C ASP A 61 -9.07 -6.57 9.51
N ALA A 62 -10.08 -5.80 9.05
CA ALA A 62 -11.47 -6.21 9.01
C ALA A 62 -12.06 -6.12 7.57
N MET A 63 -11.56 -6.94 6.64
CA MET A 63 -11.94 -6.90 5.22
C MET A 63 -13.46 -6.97 4.99
N TYR A 64 -14.22 -7.67 5.83
CA TYR A 64 -15.68 -7.73 5.73
C TYR A 64 -16.38 -6.45 6.23
N ARG A 65 -15.62 -5.46 6.71
CA ARG A 65 -16.09 -4.14 7.08
C ARG A 65 -15.73 -3.06 6.04
N GLU A 66 -15.18 -3.44 4.92
CA GLU A 66 -14.93 -2.57 3.75
C GLU A 66 -16.25 -2.20 3.06
N THR A 67 -17.19 -1.65 3.83
CA THR A 67 -18.51 -1.23 3.34
C THR A 67 -18.38 -0.01 2.43
N MET A 68 -19.38 0.22 1.57
CA MET A 68 -19.41 1.40 0.69
C MET A 68 -19.28 2.72 1.47
N GLY A 69 -19.96 2.84 2.62
CA GLY A 69 -19.85 4.04 3.43
C GLY A 69 -18.45 4.28 3.99
N ASN A 70 -17.76 3.25 4.47
CA ASN A 70 -16.38 3.34 4.93
C ASN A 70 -15.44 3.67 3.77
N ARG A 71 -15.62 3.01 2.62
CA ARG A 71 -14.87 3.30 1.39
C ARG A 71 -15.01 4.77 0.99
N ASP A 72 -16.25 5.27 0.90
CA ASP A 72 -16.51 6.65 0.47
C ASP A 72 -15.89 7.67 1.41
N LEU A 73 -15.91 7.39 2.72
CA LEU A 73 -15.24 8.22 3.71
C LEU A 73 -13.72 8.24 3.50
N ARG A 74 -13.09 7.07 3.29
CA ARG A 74 -11.64 6.97 3.04
C ARG A 74 -11.25 7.64 1.73
N VAL A 75 -12.05 7.48 0.67
CA VAL A 75 -11.83 8.17 -0.61
C VAL A 75 -11.92 9.69 -0.43
N ALA A 76 -12.90 10.20 0.31
CA ALA A 76 -13.01 11.62 0.61
C ALA A 76 -11.81 12.19 1.39
N GLU A 77 -11.14 11.36 2.19
CA GLU A 77 -9.90 11.70 2.90
C GLU A 77 -8.63 11.56 2.03
N GLY A 78 -8.77 11.12 0.78
CA GLY A 78 -7.67 10.97 -0.19
C GLY A 78 -7.03 9.60 -0.22
N CYS A 79 -7.63 8.57 0.37
CA CYS A 79 -7.16 7.20 0.20
C CYS A 79 -7.47 6.68 -1.21
N ILE A 80 -6.47 6.12 -1.87
CA ILE A 80 -6.56 5.52 -3.22
C ILE A 80 -6.49 3.99 -3.19
N ALA A 81 -6.01 3.42 -2.09
CA ALA A 81 -5.84 1.99 -1.90
C ALA A 81 -6.38 1.55 -0.53
N VAL A 82 -6.62 0.25 -0.42
CA VAL A 82 -6.85 -0.47 0.84
C VAL A 82 -5.85 -1.62 0.92
N ASP A 83 -5.34 -1.85 2.11
CA ASP A 83 -4.38 -2.90 2.44
C ASP A 83 -4.61 -3.41 3.87
N MET A 84 -3.83 -4.37 4.32
CA MET A 84 -4.00 -4.97 5.65
C MET A 84 -2.77 -4.82 6.56
N GLU A 85 -1.62 -4.31 6.09
CA GLU A 85 -0.34 -4.37 6.83
C GLU A 85 0.41 -3.04 6.93
N CYS A 86 0.14 -2.06 6.07
CA CYS A 86 1.00 -0.88 5.89
C CYS A 86 1.25 -0.10 7.18
N ALA A 87 0.20 0.27 7.90
CA ALA A 87 0.32 1.02 9.14
C ALA A 87 1.06 0.21 10.22
N ALA A 88 0.71 -1.08 10.35
CA ALA A 88 1.33 -1.97 11.34
C ALA A 88 2.84 -2.15 11.08
N LEU A 89 3.23 -2.38 9.82
CA LEU A 89 4.65 -2.54 9.45
C LEU A 89 5.44 -1.26 9.72
N GLN A 90 4.92 -0.10 9.34
CA GLN A 90 5.59 1.18 9.62
C GLN A 90 5.76 1.39 11.12
N ALA A 91 4.72 1.15 11.93
CA ALA A 91 4.77 1.30 13.38
C ALA A 91 5.82 0.37 14.02
N VAL A 92 5.87 -0.89 13.61
CA VAL A 92 6.86 -1.86 14.11
C VAL A 92 8.28 -1.46 13.70
N CYS A 93 8.49 -1.06 12.44
CA CYS A 93 9.79 -0.62 11.95
C CYS A 93 10.28 0.62 12.71
N ASP A 94 9.41 1.60 12.95
CA ASP A 94 9.73 2.79 13.72
C ASP A 94 10.14 2.44 15.17
N PHE A 95 9.37 1.56 15.82
CA PHE A 95 9.66 1.10 17.18
C PHE A 95 11.01 0.37 17.27
N ARG A 96 11.38 -0.37 16.22
CA ARG A 96 12.63 -1.14 16.15
C ARG A 96 13.81 -0.34 15.60
N GLY A 97 13.62 0.91 15.16
CA GLY A 97 14.66 1.70 14.50
C GLY A 97 15.07 1.13 13.14
N MET A 98 14.13 0.50 12.43
CA MET A 98 14.34 -0.10 11.10
C MET A 98 13.74 0.80 10.03
N GLU A 99 14.31 0.78 8.83
CA GLU A 99 13.71 1.44 7.67
C GLU A 99 12.74 0.49 6.96
N LEU A 100 11.56 1.02 6.58
CA LEU A 100 10.57 0.33 5.75
C LEU A 100 10.53 0.97 4.36
N TYR A 101 10.62 0.12 3.33
CA TYR A 101 10.36 0.49 1.93
C TYR A 101 9.22 -0.38 1.42
N GLN A 102 8.08 0.22 1.12
CA GLN A 102 6.86 -0.51 0.81
C GLN A 102 6.16 0.05 -0.42
N PHE A 103 5.73 -0.82 -1.30
CA PHE A 103 4.83 -0.50 -2.41
C PHE A 103 3.76 -1.58 -2.55
N PHE A 104 2.65 -1.21 -3.16
CA PHE A 104 1.57 -2.11 -3.52
C PHE A 104 1.45 -2.25 -5.02
N TYR A 105 0.70 -3.23 -5.47
CA TYR A 105 0.18 -3.28 -6.83
C TYR A 105 -1.33 -3.54 -6.79
N GLY A 106 -2.07 -2.92 -7.70
CA GLY A 106 -3.53 -3.04 -7.75
C GLY A 106 -3.94 -4.46 -8.13
N ALA A 107 -4.52 -5.21 -7.21
CA ALA A 107 -4.94 -6.60 -7.40
C ALA A 107 -6.44 -6.72 -7.65
N ASP A 108 -7.27 -6.02 -6.89
CA ASP A 108 -8.72 -5.97 -6.99
C ASP A 108 -9.24 -4.54 -6.97
N SER A 109 -10.53 -4.31 -7.05
CA SER A 109 -11.12 -2.97 -7.02
C SER A 109 -12.43 -2.92 -6.26
N LEU A 110 -12.53 -1.91 -5.39
CA LEU A 110 -13.74 -1.46 -4.71
C LEU A 110 -14.27 -0.14 -5.30
N ALA A 111 -13.70 0.36 -6.41
CA ALA A 111 -14.06 1.65 -6.99
C ALA A 111 -15.50 1.68 -7.55
N GLY A 112 -16.02 0.53 -7.99
CA GLY A 112 -17.40 0.39 -8.50
C GLY A 112 -18.45 0.21 -7.41
N SER A 113 -19.69 -0.05 -7.83
CA SER A 113 -20.81 -0.42 -6.95
C SER A 113 -20.69 -1.84 -6.40
N GLU A 114 -19.86 -2.68 -7.02
CA GLU A 114 -19.61 -4.06 -6.62
C GLU A 114 -18.10 -4.31 -6.57
N TRP A 115 -17.70 -5.26 -5.72
CA TRP A 115 -16.32 -5.71 -5.67
C TRP A 115 -15.92 -6.39 -6.98
N ASN A 116 -14.78 -5.99 -7.52
CA ASN A 116 -14.20 -6.58 -8.72
C ASN A 116 -12.86 -7.26 -8.36
N ALA A 117 -12.87 -8.58 -8.42
CA ALA A 117 -11.70 -9.40 -8.07
C ALA A 117 -10.49 -9.20 -8.99
N ARG A 118 -10.69 -8.68 -10.23
CA ARG A 118 -9.61 -8.47 -11.19
C ARG A 118 -8.62 -9.65 -11.20
N ILE A 119 -7.32 -9.36 -11.04
CA ILE A 119 -6.25 -10.35 -11.01
C ILE A 119 -6.18 -11.14 -9.68
N LEU A 120 -6.86 -10.72 -8.62
CA LEU A 120 -6.89 -11.48 -7.36
C LEU A 120 -7.56 -12.85 -7.55
N GLY A 121 -8.57 -12.94 -8.42
CA GLY A 121 -9.32 -14.17 -8.70
C GLY A 121 -8.63 -15.16 -9.62
N ASN A 122 -7.62 -14.77 -10.41
CA ASN A 122 -7.08 -15.61 -11.51
C ASN A 122 -5.57 -15.40 -11.70
N TYR A 123 -4.77 -15.82 -10.70
CA TYR A 123 -3.35 -15.54 -10.67
C TYR A 123 -2.49 -16.56 -11.40
N GLU A 124 -1.96 -16.19 -12.57
CA GLU A 124 -0.73 -16.78 -13.07
C GLU A 124 0.44 -16.33 -12.17
N ILE A 125 1.16 -17.28 -11.58
CA ILE A 125 2.36 -17.02 -10.75
C ILE A 125 3.34 -16.11 -11.48
N SER A 126 3.47 -16.26 -12.80
CA SER A 126 4.32 -15.42 -13.67
C SER A 126 4.03 -13.91 -13.57
N LYS A 127 2.78 -13.52 -13.41
CA LYS A 127 2.40 -12.10 -13.29
C LYS A 127 2.76 -11.50 -11.94
N ARG A 128 2.76 -12.30 -10.86
CA ARG A 128 3.21 -11.86 -9.53
C ARG A 128 4.73 -11.77 -9.45
N MET A 129 5.44 -12.67 -10.13
CA MET A 129 6.90 -12.72 -10.11
C MET A 129 7.55 -11.42 -10.56
N LYS A 130 6.92 -10.65 -11.47
CA LYS A 130 7.44 -9.33 -11.87
C LYS A 130 7.55 -8.34 -10.70
N PHE A 131 6.57 -8.34 -9.78
CA PHE A 131 6.60 -7.47 -8.61
C PHE A 131 7.62 -7.94 -7.57
N PHE A 132 7.79 -9.26 -7.43
CA PHE A 132 8.84 -9.83 -6.60
C PHE A 132 10.24 -9.47 -7.13
N HIS A 133 10.47 -9.61 -8.46
CA HIS A 133 11.72 -9.19 -9.07
C HIS A 133 11.97 -7.69 -8.92
N LEU A 134 10.93 -6.87 -9.09
CA LEU A 134 11.02 -5.43 -8.83
C LEU A 134 11.44 -5.15 -7.38
N ALA A 135 10.84 -5.82 -6.40
CA ALA A 135 11.21 -5.66 -4.99
C ALA A 135 12.69 -6.05 -4.74
N LEU A 136 13.18 -7.12 -5.36
CA LEU A 136 14.59 -7.52 -5.26
C LEU A 136 15.54 -6.48 -5.88
N GLU A 137 15.19 -5.93 -7.04
CA GLU A 137 16.02 -4.88 -7.67
C GLU A 137 16.03 -3.60 -6.84
N LEU A 138 14.89 -3.20 -6.27
CA LEU A 138 14.82 -2.07 -5.36
C LEU A 138 15.66 -2.31 -4.10
N ALA A 139 15.59 -3.51 -3.50
CA ALA A 139 16.38 -3.85 -2.31
C ALA A 139 17.88 -3.74 -2.58
N LYS A 140 18.38 -4.24 -3.73
CA LYS A 140 19.78 -4.06 -4.13
C LYS A 140 20.16 -2.59 -4.24
N LYS A 141 19.31 -1.76 -4.84
CA LYS A 141 19.57 -0.33 -5.00
C LYS A 141 19.55 0.45 -3.69
N ILE A 142 18.78 -0.01 -2.71
CA ILE A 142 18.76 0.54 -1.35
C ILE A 142 20.08 0.20 -0.64
N ASP A 143 20.56 -1.03 -0.77
CA ASP A 143 21.81 -1.49 -0.13
C ASP A 143 23.07 -0.84 -0.72
N GLU A 144 23.01 -0.35 -1.97
CA GLU A 144 24.10 0.35 -2.65
C GLU A 144 24.24 1.84 -2.26
N GLN A 145 23.32 2.39 -1.43
CA GLN A 145 23.30 3.81 -1.00
C GLN A 145 24.00 4.02 0.34
#